data_30eef0ec1a7a028551f8b200c6ccf1a0
#
_entry.id   30eef0ec1a7a028551f8b200c6ccf1a0
#
_cell.length_a   1.000
_cell.length_b   1.000
_cell.length_c   1.000
_cell.angle_alpha   90.00
_cell.angle_beta   90.00
_cell.angle_gamma   90.00
#
_symmetry.space_group_name_H-M   'P 1'
#
loop_
_entity.id
_entity.type
_entity.pdbx_description
1 polymer ?
#
loop_
_entity_poly.entity_id
_entity_poly.type
_entity_poly.pdbx_seq_one_letter_code
_entity_poly.pdbx_strand_id
1 'polypeptide(L)'
;VTFGASALYAQTYDKLWKQVEQAQKKSLPQTVIKLADEIYRKGRQEQNAPQMLKAYICRETYQEGLTPDSLYSSLKYMESWAQSERNLVNKAILHSLLAYEYADLMRKNRRVLLSRTLLTVDEVPEDIREWSISQFVDKIDRCNRASLQDSIRLLNTSAEQYVPFVVLEDGSWFYGHDMYHLLVSRAVDAYRQLDGFSVDSLVQIRIERIYLDMMNAYRHRAGSEDAMLLCSLDYWNWKLTGGISQQPYPTFRMRQEKANREYLEVLNKLIKEYGSPEVCAEVYIHKANHLRRL
;
A
#
# COMPACT_ATOMS: atom_id res chain seq x y z
N VAL A 1 -29.96 -23.18 -4.27
CA VAL A 1 -29.55 -23.89 -3.03
C VAL A 1 -28.23 -23.34 -2.46
N THR A 2 -27.58 -22.35 -3.10
CA THR A 2 -26.27 -21.80 -2.69
C THR A 2 -26.33 -20.62 -1.70
N PHE A 3 -27.47 -19.96 -1.54
CA PHE A 3 -27.63 -18.80 -0.62
C PHE A 3 -27.59 -19.15 0.87
N GLY A 4 -28.02 -20.32 1.26
CA GLY A 4 -28.05 -20.73 2.68
C GLY A 4 -26.68 -21.07 3.28
N ALA A 5 -25.78 -21.63 2.50
CA ALA A 5 -24.43 -21.98 2.95
C ALA A 5 -23.59 -20.73 3.21
N SER A 6 -23.64 -19.74 2.33
CA SER A 6 -22.88 -18.49 2.46
C SER A 6 -23.24 -17.70 3.72
N ALA A 7 -24.54 -17.62 4.07
CA ALA A 7 -25.00 -16.94 5.27
C ALA A 7 -24.58 -17.66 6.57
N LEU A 8 -24.58 -18.99 6.58
CA LEU A 8 -24.15 -19.79 7.74
C LEU A 8 -22.63 -19.66 7.98
N TYR A 9 -21.83 -19.60 6.91
CA TYR A 9 -20.39 -19.39 6.99
C TYR A 9 -20.03 -17.98 7.52
N ALA A 10 -20.73 -16.94 7.04
CA ALA A 10 -20.56 -15.57 7.52
C ALA A 10 -20.83 -15.47 9.04
N GLN A 11 -21.91 -16.03 9.53
CA GLN A 11 -22.23 -16.05 10.96
C GLN A 11 -21.13 -16.70 11.82
N THR A 12 -20.46 -17.73 11.30
CA THR A 12 -19.38 -18.42 12.02
C THR A 12 -18.13 -17.55 12.13
N TYR A 13 -17.73 -16.84 11.05
CA TYR A 13 -16.60 -15.93 11.10
C TYR A 13 -16.87 -14.70 11.98
N ASP A 14 -18.05 -14.12 11.92
CA ASP A 14 -18.44 -12.99 12.77
C ASP A 14 -18.37 -13.36 14.25
N LYS A 15 -18.78 -14.57 14.63
CA LYS A 15 -18.67 -15.05 15.99
C LYS A 15 -17.21 -15.16 16.44
N LEU A 16 -16.35 -15.72 15.61
CA LEU A 16 -14.91 -15.85 15.91
C LEU A 16 -14.24 -14.47 16.01
N TRP A 17 -14.54 -13.56 15.08
CA TRP A 17 -14.00 -12.19 15.15
C TRP A 17 -14.48 -11.42 16.37
N LYS A 18 -15.74 -11.57 16.80
CA LYS A 18 -16.22 -11.01 18.07
C LYS A 18 -15.45 -11.54 19.27
N GLN A 19 -15.08 -12.83 19.28
CA GLN A 19 -14.22 -13.39 20.33
C GLN A 19 -12.81 -12.81 20.30
N VAL A 20 -12.24 -12.61 19.10
CA VAL A 20 -10.95 -11.91 18.93
C VAL A 20 -11.03 -10.50 19.52
N GLU A 21 -12.03 -9.70 19.17
CA GLU A 21 -12.23 -8.36 19.70
C GLU A 21 -12.37 -8.34 21.24
N GLN A 22 -13.09 -9.31 21.81
CA GLN A 22 -13.22 -9.44 23.26
C GLN A 22 -11.88 -9.77 23.93
N ALA A 23 -11.07 -10.64 23.31
CA ALA A 23 -9.74 -10.98 23.79
C ALA A 23 -8.78 -9.78 23.71
N GLN A 24 -8.88 -9.00 22.64
CA GLN A 24 -8.14 -7.75 22.46
C GLN A 24 -8.49 -6.72 23.56
N LYS A 25 -9.77 -6.48 23.80
CA LYS A 25 -10.24 -5.58 24.86
C LYS A 25 -9.77 -5.99 26.26
N LYS A 26 -9.58 -7.30 26.48
CA LYS A 26 -9.07 -7.85 27.74
C LYS A 26 -7.54 -7.97 27.79
N SER A 27 -6.84 -7.50 26.77
CA SER A 27 -5.36 -7.60 26.65
C SER A 27 -4.86 -9.04 26.81
N LEU A 28 -5.50 -10.01 26.11
CA LEU A 28 -5.17 -11.43 26.13
C LEU A 28 -4.49 -11.87 24.82
N PRO A 29 -3.21 -11.53 24.59
CA PRO A 29 -2.53 -11.72 23.30
C PRO A 29 -2.49 -13.19 22.87
N GLN A 30 -2.24 -14.14 23.79
CA GLN A 30 -2.21 -15.58 23.48
C GLN A 30 -3.57 -16.09 22.99
N THR A 31 -4.67 -15.55 23.55
CA THR A 31 -6.03 -15.90 23.12
C THR A 31 -6.31 -15.33 21.73
N VAL A 32 -5.86 -14.10 21.46
CA VAL A 32 -5.98 -13.50 20.13
C VAL A 32 -5.26 -14.34 19.07
N ILE A 33 -4.01 -14.73 19.33
CA ILE A 33 -3.19 -15.58 18.43
C ILE A 33 -3.92 -16.91 18.16
N LYS A 34 -4.43 -17.58 19.20
CA LYS A 34 -5.13 -18.86 19.05
C LYS A 34 -6.39 -18.73 18.20
N LEU A 35 -7.21 -17.72 18.44
CA LEU A 35 -8.45 -17.48 17.70
C LEU A 35 -8.16 -17.08 16.25
N ALA A 36 -7.16 -16.22 16.03
CA ALA A 36 -6.74 -15.83 14.68
C ALA A 36 -6.21 -17.05 13.90
N ASP A 37 -5.45 -17.93 14.53
CA ASP A 37 -5.00 -19.19 13.91
C ASP A 37 -6.16 -20.14 13.56
N GLU A 38 -7.19 -20.19 14.40
CA GLU A 38 -8.40 -20.95 14.10
C GLU A 38 -9.12 -20.39 12.85
N ILE A 39 -9.30 -19.06 12.79
CA ILE A 39 -9.88 -18.39 11.62
C ILE A 39 -9.04 -18.63 10.38
N TYR A 40 -7.70 -18.52 10.48
CA TYR A 40 -6.79 -18.76 9.37
C TYR A 40 -6.93 -20.20 8.83
N ARG A 41 -6.91 -21.22 9.71
CA ARG A 41 -7.05 -22.62 9.30
C ARG A 41 -8.40 -22.89 8.64
N LYS A 42 -9.47 -22.33 9.21
CA LYS A 42 -10.81 -22.42 8.62
C LYS A 42 -10.86 -21.76 7.24
N GLY A 43 -10.34 -20.52 7.12
CA GLY A 43 -10.27 -19.81 5.85
C GLY A 43 -9.49 -20.57 4.79
N ARG A 44 -8.39 -21.24 5.17
CA ARG A 44 -7.60 -22.08 4.29
C ARG A 44 -8.38 -23.30 3.77
N GLN A 45 -9.15 -23.96 4.63
CA GLN A 45 -9.99 -25.10 4.23
C GLN A 45 -11.10 -24.67 3.27
N GLU A 46 -11.65 -23.47 3.47
CA GLU A 46 -12.74 -22.92 2.66
C GLU A 46 -12.26 -22.09 1.46
N GLN A 47 -10.95 -21.94 1.29
CA GLN A 47 -10.32 -21.08 0.28
C GLN A 47 -10.79 -19.62 0.36
N ASN A 48 -11.08 -19.14 1.56
CA ASN A 48 -11.55 -17.80 1.85
C ASN A 48 -10.36 -16.86 2.09
N ALA A 49 -9.80 -16.30 1.01
CA ALA A 49 -8.61 -15.46 1.07
C ALA A 49 -8.75 -14.22 1.98
N PRO A 50 -9.87 -13.45 1.97
CA PRO A 50 -10.05 -12.33 2.89
C PRO A 50 -9.94 -12.70 4.36
N GLN A 51 -10.53 -13.81 4.76
CA GLN A 51 -10.45 -14.30 6.13
C GLN A 51 -9.05 -14.78 6.49
N MET A 52 -8.37 -15.46 5.56
CA MET A 52 -6.99 -15.91 5.72
C MET A 52 -6.05 -14.72 5.92
N LEU A 53 -6.13 -13.70 5.05
CA LEU A 53 -5.27 -12.52 5.08
C LEU A 53 -5.45 -11.74 6.39
N LYS A 54 -6.70 -11.43 6.77
CA LYS A 54 -6.99 -10.73 8.01
C LYS A 54 -6.51 -11.49 9.24
N ALA A 55 -6.77 -12.80 9.29
CA ALA A 55 -6.38 -13.64 10.41
C ALA A 55 -4.86 -13.80 10.51
N TYR A 56 -4.18 -13.94 9.37
CA TYR A 56 -2.72 -13.99 9.32
C TYR A 56 -2.10 -12.71 9.91
N ILE A 57 -2.48 -11.55 9.39
CA ILE A 57 -1.94 -10.27 9.89
C ILE A 57 -2.25 -10.09 11.38
N CYS A 58 -3.47 -10.37 11.80
CA CYS A 58 -3.85 -10.29 13.22
C CYS A 58 -2.95 -11.18 14.09
N ARG A 59 -2.75 -12.44 13.70
CA ARG A 59 -1.90 -13.39 14.42
C ARG A 59 -0.47 -12.89 14.51
N GLU A 60 0.14 -12.49 13.39
CA GLU A 60 1.55 -12.09 13.32
C GLU A 60 1.80 -10.82 14.13
N THR A 61 0.89 -9.83 14.08
CA THR A 61 1.00 -8.61 14.90
C THR A 61 1.10 -8.93 16.40
N TYR A 62 0.28 -9.84 16.89
CA TYR A 62 0.32 -10.24 18.31
C TYR A 62 1.50 -11.16 18.63
N GLN A 63 1.91 -12.00 17.68
CA GLN A 63 3.07 -12.87 17.85
C GLN A 63 4.37 -12.05 17.89
N GLU A 64 4.55 -11.06 17.03
CA GLU A 64 5.68 -10.12 17.04
C GLU A 64 5.76 -9.37 18.38
N GLY A 65 4.61 -8.92 18.92
CA GLY A 65 4.55 -8.26 20.23
C GLY A 65 5.02 -9.13 21.41
N LEU A 66 4.89 -10.45 21.29
CA LEU A 66 5.36 -11.41 22.30
C LEU A 66 6.79 -11.92 22.05
N THR A 67 7.12 -12.11 20.78
CA THR A 67 8.39 -12.69 20.33
C THR A 67 8.84 -11.92 19.08
N PRO A 68 9.61 -10.82 19.23
CA PRO A 68 9.98 -9.95 18.11
C PRO A 68 10.68 -10.68 16.95
N ASP A 69 11.48 -11.70 17.25
CA ASP A 69 12.18 -12.50 16.22
C ASP A 69 11.23 -13.36 15.36
N SER A 70 9.97 -13.51 15.76
CA SER A 70 8.97 -14.23 14.94
C SER A 70 8.71 -13.56 13.59
N LEU A 71 8.95 -12.25 13.47
CA LEU A 71 8.83 -11.50 12.23
C LEU A 71 9.65 -12.13 11.09
N TYR A 72 10.86 -12.63 11.37
CA TYR A 72 11.71 -13.23 10.34
C TYR A 72 11.14 -14.53 9.76
N SER A 73 10.54 -15.37 10.61
CA SER A 73 9.86 -16.58 10.15
C SER A 73 8.54 -16.26 9.42
N SER A 74 7.84 -15.24 9.87
CA SER A 74 6.63 -14.72 9.25
C SER A 74 6.90 -14.20 7.83
N LEU A 75 7.94 -13.42 7.63
CA LEU A 75 8.35 -12.95 6.31
C LEU A 75 8.68 -14.10 5.35
N LYS A 76 9.48 -15.08 5.80
CA LYS A 76 9.79 -16.28 5.01
C LYS A 76 8.54 -17.07 4.63
N TYR A 77 7.59 -17.20 5.56
CA TYR A 77 6.31 -17.86 5.30
C TYR A 77 5.47 -17.09 4.27
N MET A 78 5.35 -15.77 4.42
CA MET A 78 4.59 -14.94 3.47
C MET A 78 5.20 -14.96 2.08
N GLU A 79 6.54 -15.01 1.95
CA GLU A 79 7.21 -15.20 0.67
C GLU A 79 6.85 -16.52 0.01
N SER A 80 6.91 -17.61 0.78
CA SER A 80 6.53 -18.94 0.28
C SER A 80 5.06 -18.98 -0.15
N TRP A 81 4.18 -18.31 0.61
CA TRP A 81 2.78 -18.17 0.24
C TRP A 81 2.62 -17.38 -1.06
N ALA A 82 3.26 -16.22 -1.20
CA ALA A 82 3.22 -15.41 -2.43
C ALA A 82 3.75 -16.18 -3.65
N GLN A 83 4.78 -17.01 -3.48
CA GLN A 83 5.32 -17.85 -4.57
C GLN A 83 4.33 -18.93 -5.01
N SER A 84 3.66 -19.59 -4.07
CA SER A 84 2.72 -20.69 -4.34
C SER A 84 1.30 -20.23 -4.68
N GLU A 85 0.97 -18.94 -4.43
CA GLU A 85 -0.38 -18.40 -4.66
C GLU A 85 -0.69 -18.35 -6.16
N ARG A 86 -1.83 -18.95 -6.54
CA ARG A 86 -2.30 -19.03 -7.92
C ARG A 86 -3.23 -17.88 -8.31
N ASN A 87 -3.99 -17.35 -7.35
CA ASN A 87 -4.84 -16.20 -7.59
C ASN A 87 -3.97 -14.94 -7.69
N LEU A 88 -3.98 -14.28 -8.85
CA LEU A 88 -3.08 -13.16 -9.13
C LEU A 88 -3.37 -11.94 -8.26
N VAL A 89 -4.62 -11.73 -7.83
CA VAL A 89 -4.96 -10.62 -6.93
C VAL A 89 -4.50 -10.92 -5.50
N ASN A 90 -4.70 -12.14 -5.00
CA ASN A 90 -4.14 -12.55 -3.71
C ASN A 90 -2.62 -12.43 -3.70
N LYS A 91 -1.98 -12.86 -4.79
CA LYS A 91 -0.53 -12.74 -4.97
C LYS A 91 -0.06 -11.28 -4.94
N ALA A 92 -0.78 -10.39 -5.61
CA ALA A 92 -0.51 -8.96 -5.60
C ALA A 92 -0.62 -8.36 -4.18
N ILE A 93 -1.66 -8.76 -3.44
CA ILE A 93 -1.84 -8.36 -2.03
C ILE A 93 -0.67 -8.85 -1.17
N LEU A 94 -0.27 -10.11 -1.29
CA LEU A 94 0.86 -10.65 -0.53
C LEU A 94 2.17 -9.92 -0.84
N HIS A 95 2.42 -9.58 -2.10
CA HIS A 95 3.58 -8.77 -2.47
C HIS A 95 3.51 -7.34 -1.89
N SER A 96 2.33 -6.73 -1.86
CA SER A 96 2.13 -5.42 -1.21
C SER A 96 2.39 -5.48 0.29
N LEU A 97 1.93 -6.53 0.96
CA LEU A 97 2.21 -6.76 2.39
C LEU A 97 3.71 -6.94 2.63
N LEU A 98 4.39 -7.78 1.84
CA LEU A 98 5.84 -7.98 1.92
C LEU A 98 6.62 -6.67 1.73
N ALA A 99 6.24 -5.85 0.75
CA ALA A 99 6.90 -4.57 0.52
C ALA A 99 6.80 -3.66 1.76
N TYR A 100 5.62 -3.59 2.37
CA TYR A 100 5.38 -2.80 3.56
C TYR A 100 6.16 -3.33 4.77
N GLU A 101 6.13 -4.63 5.02
CA GLU A 101 6.84 -5.26 6.15
C GLU A 101 8.37 -5.09 6.04
N TYR A 102 8.95 -5.27 4.84
CA TYR A 102 10.36 -5.00 4.62
C TYR A 102 10.73 -3.52 4.80
N ALA A 103 9.87 -2.60 4.37
CA ALA A 103 10.09 -1.17 4.56
C ALA A 103 10.00 -0.79 6.05
N ASP A 104 9.04 -1.32 6.79
CA ASP A 104 8.89 -1.10 8.23
C ASP A 104 10.07 -1.70 9.01
N LEU A 105 10.52 -2.91 8.67
CA LEU A 105 11.70 -3.54 9.25
C LEU A 105 12.96 -2.70 9.00
N MET A 106 13.14 -2.20 7.79
CA MET A 106 14.23 -1.30 7.44
C MET A 106 14.17 -0.01 8.28
N ARG A 107 12.99 0.60 8.41
CA ARG A 107 12.76 1.80 9.22
C ARG A 107 13.03 1.55 10.72
N LYS A 108 12.54 0.45 11.28
CA LYS A 108 12.80 0.04 12.68
C LYS A 108 14.30 -0.13 12.96
N ASN A 109 15.06 -0.65 11.99
CA ASN A 109 16.49 -0.90 12.11
C ASN A 109 17.39 0.22 11.55
N ARG A 110 16.84 1.41 11.30
CA ARG A 110 17.54 2.53 10.65
C ARG A 110 18.92 2.82 11.22
N ARG A 111 19.05 2.91 12.54
CA ARG A 111 20.33 3.24 13.20
C ARG A 111 21.41 2.20 12.88
N VAL A 112 21.05 0.93 12.96
CA VAL A 112 21.96 -0.18 12.67
C VAL A 112 22.35 -0.18 11.19
N LEU A 113 21.39 -0.01 10.29
CA LEU A 113 21.62 -0.01 8.85
C LEU A 113 22.53 1.14 8.42
N LEU A 114 22.32 2.36 8.94
CA LEU A 114 23.15 3.52 8.63
C LEU A 114 24.56 3.44 9.22
N SER A 115 24.78 2.66 10.28
CA SER A 115 26.11 2.48 10.88
C SER A 115 26.93 1.38 10.22
N ARG A 116 26.33 0.54 9.37
CA ARG A 116 27.04 -0.51 8.65
C ARG A 116 27.93 0.09 7.58
N THR A 117 29.17 -0.32 7.54
CA THR A 117 30.06 -0.05 6.42
C THR A 117 29.46 -0.71 5.17
N LEU A 118 29.48 -0.01 4.04
CA LEU A 118 29.05 -0.56 2.75
C LEU A 118 30.00 -1.70 2.37
N LEU A 119 29.71 -2.89 2.85
CA LEU A 119 30.34 -4.10 2.35
C LEU A 119 29.62 -4.42 1.04
N THR A 120 30.34 -4.34 -0.06
CA THR A 120 29.91 -4.89 -1.35
C THR A 120 29.95 -6.41 -1.23
N VAL A 121 28.87 -6.99 -0.73
CA VAL A 121 28.72 -8.44 -0.74
C VAL A 121 27.92 -8.76 -1.99
N ASP A 122 28.52 -9.51 -2.93
CA ASP A 122 27.89 -9.91 -4.19
C ASP A 122 26.70 -10.87 -3.97
N GLU A 123 26.64 -11.52 -2.83
CA GLU A 123 25.56 -12.43 -2.45
C GLU A 123 24.63 -11.83 -1.38
N VAL A 124 23.33 -12.05 -1.55
CA VAL A 124 22.33 -11.65 -0.56
C VAL A 124 22.39 -12.64 0.62
N PRO A 125 22.70 -12.20 1.84
CA PRO A 125 22.71 -13.09 2.98
C PRO A 125 21.37 -13.78 3.20
N GLU A 126 21.42 -15.03 3.66
CA GLU A 126 20.18 -15.77 4.00
C GLU A 126 19.46 -15.14 5.21
N ASP A 127 20.22 -14.61 6.15
CA ASP A 127 19.68 -13.90 7.32
C ASP A 127 19.40 -12.44 6.97
N ILE A 128 18.14 -12.08 7.01
CA ILE A 128 17.66 -10.72 6.72
C ILE A 128 18.32 -9.69 7.66
N ARG A 129 18.70 -10.09 8.87
CA ARG A 129 19.39 -9.21 9.84
C ARG A 129 20.74 -8.74 9.35
N GLU A 130 21.34 -9.44 8.39
CA GLU A 130 22.63 -9.08 7.80
C GLU A 130 22.50 -8.22 6.54
N TRP A 131 21.28 -8.00 6.05
CA TRP A 131 21.04 -7.25 4.83
C TRP A 131 21.51 -5.80 4.92
N SER A 132 22.05 -5.32 3.81
CA SER A 132 22.38 -3.91 3.58
C SER A 132 21.15 -3.10 3.18
N ILE A 133 21.30 -1.77 3.21
CA ILE A 133 20.26 -0.84 2.70
C ILE A 133 19.87 -1.18 1.27
N SER A 134 20.84 -1.43 0.37
CA SER A 134 20.57 -1.75 -1.03
C SER A 134 19.74 -3.03 -1.19
N GLN A 135 20.03 -4.06 -0.41
CA GLN A 135 19.30 -5.33 -0.45
C GLN A 135 17.85 -5.17 0.01
N PHE A 136 17.61 -4.38 1.06
CA PHE A 136 16.24 -4.04 1.48
C PHE A 136 15.50 -3.25 0.39
N VAL A 137 16.14 -2.20 -0.17
CA VAL A 137 15.54 -1.36 -1.21
C VAL A 137 15.19 -2.19 -2.45
N ASP A 138 16.10 -3.05 -2.90
CA ASP A 138 15.84 -3.94 -4.04
C ASP A 138 14.69 -4.92 -3.77
N LYS A 139 14.58 -5.43 -2.55
CA LYS A 139 13.49 -6.31 -2.17
C LYS A 139 12.16 -5.58 -2.15
N ILE A 140 12.10 -4.40 -1.53
CA ILE A 140 10.91 -3.55 -1.48
C ILE A 140 10.47 -3.16 -2.90
N ASP A 141 11.39 -2.72 -3.75
CA ASP A 141 11.11 -2.36 -5.14
C ASP A 141 10.55 -3.54 -5.93
N ARG A 142 11.15 -4.72 -5.82
CA ARG A 142 10.64 -5.94 -6.48
C ARG A 142 9.24 -6.31 -6.01
N CYS A 143 8.98 -6.26 -4.70
CA CYS A 143 7.67 -6.56 -4.14
C CYS A 143 6.61 -5.54 -4.59
N ASN A 144 6.90 -4.24 -4.53
CA ASN A 144 5.98 -3.20 -5.01
C ASN A 144 5.66 -3.36 -6.51
N ARG A 145 6.66 -3.61 -7.35
CA ARG A 145 6.42 -3.84 -8.78
C ARG A 145 5.58 -5.09 -9.03
N ALA A 146 5.85 -6.17 -8.31
CA ALA A 146 5.07 -7.40 -8.42
C ALA A 146 3.61 -7.20 -7.96
N SER A 147 3.36 -6.37 -6.95
CA SER A 147 2.01 -6.06 -6.48
C SER A 147 1.18 -5.26 -7.49
N LEU A 148 1.82 -4.48 -8.37
CA LEU A 148 1.13 -3.60 -9.33
C LEU A 148 1.19 -4.11 -10.77
N GLN A 149 1.77 -5.30 -11.01
CA GLN A 149 2.07 -5.81 -12.34
C GLN A 149 0.83 -5.99 -13.23
N ASP A 150 -0.28 -6.48 -12.69
CA ASP A 150 -1.53 -6.74 -13.44
C ASP A 150 -2.57 -5.66 -13.12
N SER A 151 -2.30 -4.42 -13.51
CA SER A 151 -3.16 -3.27 -13.23
C SER A 151 -4.58 -3.46 -13.78
N ILE A 152 -4.75 -4.08 -14.95
CA ILE A 152 -6.06 -4.31 -15.55
C ILE A 152 -6.92 -5.22 -14.67
N ARG A 153 -6.36 -6.30 -14.17
CA ARG A 153 -7.05 -7.20 -13.26
C ARG A 153 -7.39 -6.52 -11.94
N LEU A 154 -6.45 -5.77 -11.38
CA LEU A 154 -6.64 -5.04 -10.12
C LEU A 154 -7.74 -3.97 -10.25
N LEU A 155 -7.78 -3.22 -11.35
CA LEU A 155 -8.85 -2.26 -11.66
C LEU A 155 -10.22 -2.92 -11.77
N ASN A 156 -10.29 -4.17 -12.26
CA ASN A 156 -11.53 -4.91 -12.44
C ASN A 156 -11.90 -5.76 -11.21
N THR A 157 -11.13 -5.69 -10.13
CA THR A 157 -11.41 -6.40 -8.88
C THR A 157 -11.86 -5.40 -7.83
N SER A 158 -13.11 -5.54 -7.35
CA SER A 158 -13.61 -4.73 -6.24
C SER A 158 -12.93 -5.12 -4.92
N ALA A 159 -12.48 -4.13 -4.17
CA ALA A 159 -11.95 -4.30 -2.81
C ALA A 159 -13.02 -4.84 -1.84
N GLU A 160 -14.32 -4.71 -2.15
CA GLU A 160 -15.42 -5.30 -1.39
C GLU A 160 -15.30 -6.82 -1.28
N GLN A 161 -14.75 -7.48 -2.31
CA GLN A 161 -14.50 -8.93 -2.31
C GLN A 161 -13.48 -9.34 -1.23
N TYR A 162 -12.72 -8.39 -0.72
CA TYR A 162 -11.67 -8.60 0.29
C TYR A 162 -12.07 -8.15 1.71
N VAL A 163 -13.33 -7.79 1.93
CA VAL A 163 -13.88 -7.60 3.28
C VAL A 163 -13.93 -8.99 3.98
N PRO A 164 -13.46 -9.13 5.21
CA PRO A 164 -13.10 -8.10 6.17
C PRO A 164 -11.59 -7.77 6.24
N PHE A 165 -10.78 -8.24 5.32
CA PHE A 165 -9.35 -7.88 5.27
C PHE A 165 -9.16 -6.41 4.90
N VAL A 166 -9.91 -5.94 3.91
CA VAL A 166 -9.97 -4.53 3.52
C VAL A 166 -11.08 -3.83 4.29
N VAL A 167 -10.79 -2.63 4.78
CA VAL A 167 -11.80 -1.70 5.32
C VAL A 167 -12.04 -0.64 4.25
N LEU A 168 -13.29 -0.50 3.83
CA LEU A 168 -13.69 0.50 2.84
C LEU A 168 -14.02 1.81 3.57
N GLU A 169 -13.38 2.89 3.15
CA GLU A 169 -13.65 4.24 3.62
C GLU A 169 -14.50 5.02 2.60
N ASP A 170 -15.17 6.06 3.05
CA ASP A 170 -16.13 6.83 2.22
C ASP A 170 -15.49 7.36 0.93
N GLY A 171 -14.22 7.78 0.97
CA GLY A 171 -13.51 8.28 -0.22
C GLY A 171 -13.17 7.20 -1.26
N SER A 172 -13.24 5.92 -0.92
CA SER A 172 -12.84 4.84 -1.84
C SER A 172 -13.82 4.65 -3.01
N TRP A 173 -15.07 5.10 -2.89
CA TRP A 173 -16.07 4.99 -3.95
C TRP A 173 -15.70 5.79 -5.20
N PHE A 174 -15.00 6.92 -5.08
CA PHE A 174 -14.49 7.71 -6.22
C PHE A 174 -13.56 6.90 -7.14
N TYR A 175 -12.87 5.91 -6.59
CA TYR A 175 -12.02 4.97 -7.33
C TYR A 175 -12.75 3.65 -7.67
N GLY A 176 -14.08 3.61 -7.52
CA GLY A 176 -14.89 2.41 -7.77
C GLY A 176 -14.54 1.24 -6.87
N HIS A 177 -14.02 1.50 -5.66
CA HIS A 177 -13.55 0.49 -4.70
C HIS A 177 -12.59 -0.53 -5.33
N ASP A 178 -11.77 -0.13 -6.33
CA ASP A 178 -10.88 -1.08 -6.99
C ASP A 178 -9.63 -1.42 -6.16
N MET A 179 -9.09 -2.61 -6.41
CA MET A 179 -7.86 -3.07 -5.74
C MET A 179 -6.62 -2.33 -6.20
N TYR A 180 -6.64 -1.72 -7.39
CA TYR A 180 -5.48 -1.02 -7.93
C TYR A 180 -5.15 0.23 -7.11
N HIS A 181 -6.15 1.07 -6.83
CA HIS A 181 -5.99 2.24 -5.96
C HIS A 181 -5.42 1.85 -4.58
N LEU A 182 -6.00 0.82 -3.96
CA LEU A 182 -5.54 0.35 -2.66
C LEU A 182 -4.06 -0.06 -2.69
N LEU A 183 -3.65 -0.87 -3.67
CA LEU A 183 -2.28 -1.36 -3.75
C LEU A 183 -1.29 -0.27 -4.18
N VAL A 184 -1.70 0.69 -5.02
CA VAL A 184 -0.91 1.87 -5.36
C VAL A 184 -0.65 2.72 -4.12
N SER A 185 -1.66 3.03 -3.32
CA SER A 185 -1.52 3.81 -2.09
C SER A 185 -0.52 3.13 -1.14
N ARG A 186 -0.64 1.81 -0.95
CA ARG A 186 0.30 1.04 -0.13
C ARG A 186 1.73 1.03 -0.67
N ALA A 187 1.90 0.97 -2.00
CA ALA A 187 3.22 1.01 -2.62
C ALA A 187 3.90 2.38 -2.41
N VAL A 188 3.15 3.47 -2.56
CA VAL A 188 3.64 4.83 -2.27
C VAL A 188 4.04 4.95 -0.80
N ASP A 189 3.24 4.43 0.13
CA ASP A 189 3.55 4.46 1.56
C ASP A 189 4.80 3.62 1.90
N ALA A 190 4.98 2.46 1.29
CA ALA A 190 6.18 1.66 1.46
C ALA A 190 7.45 2.41 0.98
N TYR A 191 7.39 3.08 -0.17
CA TYR A 191 8.50 3.92 -0.64
C TYR A 191 8.77 5.12 0.26
N ARG A 192 7.75 5.78 0.81
CA ARG A 192 7.92 6.90 1.76
C ARG A 192 8.66 6.49 3.04
N GLN A 193 8.55 5.23 3.47
CA GLN A 193 9.31 4.73 4.61
C GLN A 193 10.83 4.66 4.35
N LEU A 194 11.27 4.73 3.10
CA LEU A 194 12.69 4.76 2.71
C LEU A 194 13.32 6.15 2.83
N ASP A 195 12.54 7.16 3.21
CA ASP A 195 13.04 8.53 3.38
C ASP A 195 14.20 8.57 4.38
N GLY A 196 15.25 9.32 3.99
CA GLY A 196 16.46 9.48 4.78
C GLY A 196 17.44 8.30 4.78
N PHE A 197 17.28 7.32 3.87
CA PHE A 197 18.28 6.27 3.64
C PHE A 197 19.22 6.56 2.46
N SER A 198 19.27 7.79 1.97
CA SER A 198 20.09 8.23 0.82
C SER A 198 19.72 7.52 -0.50
N VAL A 199 18.47 7.11 -0.63
CA VAL A 199 17.89 6.48 -1.84
C VAL A 199 16.83 7.35 -2.50
N ASP A 200 16.82 8.62 -2.17
CA ASP A 200 15.78 9.59 -2.51
C ASP A 200 15.50 9.67 -4.01
N SER A 201 16.56 9.64 -4.84
CA SER A 201 16.40 9.67 -6.31
C SER A 201 15.61 8.48 -6.84
N LEU A 202 15.87 7.28 -6.32
CA LEU A 202 15.14 6.06 -6.68
C LEU A 202 13.68 6.18 -6.24
N VAL A 203 13.46 6.57 -4.99
CA VAL A 203 12.12 6.73 -4.40
C VAL A 203 11.28 7.71 -5.22
N GLN A 204 11.85 8.88 -5.56
CA GLN A 204 11.19 9.90 -6.36
C GLN A 204 10.79 9.35 -7.75
N ILE A 205 11.70 8.71 -8.46
CA ILE A 205 11.44 8.11 -9.77
C ILE A 205 10.31 7.05 -9.67
N ARG A 206 10.32 6.22 -8.63
CA ARG A 206 9.33 5.15 -8.46
C ARG A 206 7.94 5.70 -8.14
N ILE A 207 7.84 6.64 -7.21
CA ILE A 207 6.56 7.26 -6.86
C ILE A 207 5.99 8.03 -8.05
N GLU A 208 6.82 8.82 -8.76
CA GLU A 208 6.39 9.53 -9.97
C GLU A 208 5.83 8.56 -11.01
N ARG A 209 6.54 7.46 -11.27
CA ARG A 209 6.11 6.44 -12.22
C ARG A 209 4.78 5.81 -11.82
N ILE A 210 4.60 5.46 -10.55
CA ILE A 210 3.35 4.89 -10.04
C ILE A 210 2.17 5.84 -10.28
N TYR A 211 2.31 7.12 -9.97
CA TYR A 211 1.24 8.10 -10.22
C TYR A 211 0.93 8.26 -11.70
N LEU A 212 1.96 8.32 -12.56
CA LEU A 212 1.77 8.44 -14.01
C LEU A 212 1.06 7.20 -14.59
N ASP A 213 1.45 6.00 -14.16
CA ASP A 213 0.82 4.75 -14.59
C ASP A 213 -0.63 4.67 -14.09
N MET A 214 -0.91 5.12 -12.88
CA MET A 214 -2.25 5.18 -12.29
C MET A 214 -3.15 6.17 -13.05
N MET A 215 -2.68 7.39 -13.30
CA MET A 215 -3.43 8.37 -14.12
C MET A 215 -3.71 7.84 -15.53
N ASN A 216 -2.73 7.17 -16.14
CA ASN A 216 -2.90 6.56 -17.44
C ASN A 216 -3.95 5.44 -17.44
N ALA A 217 -3.95 4.61 -16.40
CA ALA A 217 -4.92 3.54 -16.23
C ALA A 217 -6.36 4.06 -16.10
N TYR A 218 -6.59 5.08 -15.28
CA TYR A 218 -7.91 5.70 -15.12
C TYR A 218 -8.35 6.49 -16.35
N ARG A 219 -7.44 7.16 -17.05
CA ARG A 219 -7.76 7.88 -18.29
C ARG A 219 -8.36 6.97 -19.37
N HIS A 220 -7.93 5.72 -19.43
CA HIS A 220 -8.38 4.75 -20.43
C HIS A 220 -9.54 3.85 -19.93
N ARG A 221 -10.05 4.11 -18.73
CA ARG A 221 -11.16 3.37 -18.15
C ARG A 221 -12.41 4.26 -18.13
N ALA A 222 -13.44 3.86 -18.87
CA ALA A 222 -14.72 4.58 -18.89
C ALA A 222 -15.33 4.66 -17.48
N GLY A 223 -15.89 5.81 -17.12
CA GLY A 223 -16.50 6.06 -15.82
C GLY A 223 -15.49 6.21 -14.66
N SER A 224 -14.22 6.51 -14.96
CA SER A 224 -13.17 6.74 -13.95
C SER A 224 -12.65 8.18 -13.98
N GLU A 225 -13.46 9.12 -14.44
CA GLU A 225 -13.10 10.54 -14.54
C GLU A 225 -12.76 11.13 -13.17
N ASP A 226 -13.56 10.79 -12.14
CA ASP A 226 -13.35 11.24 -10.76
C ASP A 226 -12.04 10.68 -10.19
N ALA A 227 -11.77 9.40 -10.41
CA ALA A 227 -10.52 8.75 -10.00
C ALA A 227 -9.31 9.40 -10.69
N MET A 228 -9.43 9.72 -11.99
CA MET A 228 -8.38 10.41 -12.74
C MET A 228 -8.10 11.81 -12.18
N LEU A 229 -9.14 12.56 -11.81
CA LEU A 229 -9.02 13.88 -11.19
C LEU A 229 -8.29 13.81 -9.85
N LEU A 230 -8.76 12.96 -8.94
CA LEU A 230 -8.20 12.81 -7.60
C LEU A 230 -6.75 12.32 -7.66
N CYS A 231 -6.46 11.34 -8.50
CA CYS A 231 -5.09 10.85 -8.71
C CYS A 231 -4.17 11.97 -9.24
N SER A 232 -4.67 12.85 -10.11
CA SER A 232 -3.91 14.00 -10.59
C SER A 232 -3.61 15.00 -9.47
N LEU A 233 -4.57 15.26 -8.58
CA LEU A 233 -4.38 16.12 -7.41
C LEU A 233 -3.36 15.52 -6.44
N ASP A 234 -3.42 14.22 -6.17
CA ASP A 234 -2.47 13.50 -5.31
C ASP A 234 -1.06 13.53 -5.87
N TYR A 235 -0.91 13.30 -7.17
CA TYR A 235 0.38 13.41 -7.85
C TYR A 235 1.00 14.80 -7.68
N TRP A 236 0.23 15.86 -7.94
CA TRP A 236 0.75 17.21 -7.84
C TRP A 236 1.00 17.65 -6.40
N ASN A 237 0.17 17.22 -5.46
CA ASN A 237 0.41 17.45 -4.04
C ASN A 237 1.73 16.78 -3.61
N TRP A 238 1.95 15.53 -3.98
CA TRP A 238 3.22 14.85 -3.73
C TRP A 238 4.39 15.56 -4.41
N LYS A 239 4.27 15.94 -5.68
CA LYS A 239 5.33 16.61 -6.45
C LYS A 239 5.75 17.93 -5.83
N LEU A 240 4.80 18.74 -5.38
CA LEU A 240 5.06 20.04 -4.77
C LEU A 240 5.58 19.96 -3.34
N THR A 241 5.18 18.95 -2.58
CA THR A 241 5.53 18.83 -1.16
C THR A 241 6.76 17.96 -0.90
N GLY A 242 6.93 16.88 -1.65
CA GLY A 242 7.98 15.88 -1.46
C GLY A 242 8.94 15.72 -2.64
N GLY A 243 8.40 15.75 -3.86
CA GLY A 243 9.18 15.45 -5.08
C GLY A 243 10.24 16.50 -5.43
N ILE A 244 10.11 17.73 -4.97
CA ILE A 244 11.02 18.84 -5.28
C ILE A 244 11.86 19.25 -4.07
N SER A 245 11.41 18.96 -2.84
CA SER A 245 11.97 19.50 -1.61
C SER A 245 13.42 19.10 -1.30
N GLN A 246 13.94 18.06 -1.95
CA GLN A 246 15.29 17.53 -1.71
C GLN A 246 16.37 18.09 -2.63
N GLN A 247 16.06 19.12 -3.40
CA GLN A 247 17.02 19.73 -4.34
C GLN A 247 17.83 20.87 -3.69
N PRO A 248 19.14 21.03 -4.03
CA PRO A 248 19.94 22.14 -3.52
C PRO A 248 19.41 23.51 -3.99
N TYR A 249 19.48 24.51 -3.13
CA TYR A 249 19.25 25.92 -3.50
C TYR A 249 20.43 26.44 -4.34
N PRO A 250 20.22 27.21 -5.44
CA PRO A 250 18.99 27.85 -5.92
C PRO A 250 18.14 27.02 -6.86
N THR A 251 18.59 25.85 -7.29
CA THR A 251 17.88 24.97 -8.25
C THR A 251 16.49 24.57 -7.73
N PHE A 252 16.37 24.41 -6.43
CA PHE A 252 15.09 24.16 -5.75
C PHE A 252 14.06 25.26 -6.06
N ARG A 253 14.43 26.54 -5.87
CA ARG A 253 13.51 27.67 -6.11
C ARG A 253 13.00 27.73 -7.54
N MET A 254 13.90 27.61 -8.50
CA MET A 254 13.53 27.63 -9.93
C MET A 254 12.59 26.49 -10.32
N ARG A 255 12.87 25.29 -9.80
CA ARG A 255 12.01 24.11 -10.05
C ARG A 255 10.66 24.25 -9.36
N GLN A 256 10.64 24.79 -8.14
CA GLN A 256 9.42 25.06 -7.41
C GLN A 256 8.51 26.07 -8.13
N GLU A 257 9.09 27.19 -8.62
CA GLU A 257 8.36 28.18 -9.39
C GLU A 257 7.83 27.63 -10.72
N LYS A 258 8.59 26.77 -11.39
CA LYS A 258 8.16 26.07 -12.60
C LYS A 258 7.01 25.12 -12.28
N ALA A 259 7.16 24.26 -11.28
CA ALA A 259 6.13 23.29 -10.88
C ALA A 259 4.84 23.98 -10.39
N ASN A 260 4.95 25.12 -9.72
CA ASN A 260 3.80 25.92 -9.32
C ASN A 260 3.00 26.45 -10.51
N ARG A 261 3.68 26.90 -11.56
CA ARG A 261 3.02 27.35 -12.81
C ARG A 261 2.36 26.17 -13.54
N GLU A 262 3.10 25.08 -13.70
CA GLU A 262 2.57 23.86 -14.34
C GLU A 262 1.35 23.32 -13.61
N TYR A 263 1.35 23.36 -12.28
CA TYR A 263 0.21 22.91 -11.48
C TYR A 263 -1.02 23.79 -11.71
N LEU A 264 -0.86 25.09 -11.76
CA LEU A 264 -1.97 26.01 -12.05
C LEU A 264 -2.57 25.78 -13.44
N GLU A 265 -1.74 25.51 -14.43
CA GLU A 265 -2.19 25.15 -15.79
C GLU A 265 -2.97 23.84 -15.78
N VAL A 266 -2.46 22.82 -15.07
CA VAL A 266 -3.18 21.53 -14.91
C VAL A 266 -4.52 21.71 -14.22
N LEU A 267 -4.58 22.46 -13.11
CA LEU A 267 -5.86 22.71 -12.42
C LEU A 267 -6.89 23.40 -13.34
N ASN A 268 -6.45 24.39 -14.14
CA ASN A 268 -7.32 25.05 -15.11
C ASN A 268 -7.81 24.08 -16.21
N LYS A 269 -6.93 23.19 -16.65
CA LYS A 269 -7.28 22.16 -17.64
C LYS A 269 -8.29 21.15 -17.09
N LEU A 270 -8.04 20.65 -15.86
CA LEU A 270 -8.96 19.70 -15.19
C LEU A 270 -10.35 20.31 -15.01
N ILE A 271 -10.46 21.56 -14.57
CA ILE A 271 -11.74 22.27 -14.45
C ILE A 271 -12.48 22.35 -15.78
N LYS A 272 -11.75 22.55 -16.89
CA LYS A 272 -12.34 22.67 -18.23
C LYS A 272 -12.80 21.34 -18.83
N GLU A 273 -12.04 20.26 -18.57
CA GLU A 273 -12.24 18.96 -19.24
C GLU A 273 -13.17 18.01 -18.46
N TYR A 274 -13.20 18.11 -17.13
CA TYR A 274 -13.90 17.15 -16.28
C TYR A 274 -14.98 17.86 -15.46
N GLY A 275 -16.23 17.54 -15.75
CA GLY A 275 -17.39 18.27 -15.25
C GLY A 275 -18.14 17.64 -14.09
N SER A 276 -17.64 16.60 -13.42
CA SER A 276 -18.35 16.05 -12.25
C SER A 276 -18.42 17.10 -11.14
N PRO A 277 -19.64 17.52 -10.68
CA PRO A 277 -19.77 18.59 -9.70
C PRO A 277 -19.10 18.30 -8.34
N GLU A 278 -19.09 17.04 -7.91
CA GLU A 278 -18.56 16.66 -6.60
C GLU A 278 -17.03 16.74 -6.57
N VAL A 279 -16.37 16.08 -7.49
CA VAL A 279 -14.90 16.05 -7.55
C VAL A 279 -14.32 17.36 -8.08
N CYS A 280 -15.07 18.08 -8.92
CA CYS A 280 -14.63 19.39 -9.38
C CYS A 280 -14.49 20.41 -8.22
N ALA A 281 -15.26 20.27 -7.15
CA ALA A 281 -15.09 21.07 -5.93
C ALA A 281 -13.68 20.93 -5.33
N GLU A 282 -13.13 19.71 -5.29
CA GLU A 282 -11.77 19.46 -4.83
C GLU A 282 -10.72 20.20 -5.69
N VAL A 283 -10.89 20.20 -7.01
CA VAL A 283 -9.99 20.94 -7.92
C VAL A 283 -10.01 22.44 -7.66
N TYR A 284 -11.20 23.02 -7.42
CA TYR A 284 -11.34 24.44 -7.05
C TYR A 284 -10.70 24.75 -5.69
N ILE A 285 -10.85 23.87 -4.70
CA ILE A 285 -10.22 24.02 -3.38
C ILE A 285 -8.69 23.99 -3.54
N HIS A 286 -8.16 23.03 -4.28
CA HIS A 286 -6.73 22.94 -4.58
C HIS A 286 -6.22 24.20 -5.30
N LYS A 287 -6.96 24.73 -6.28
CA LYS A 287 -6.63 25.97 -6.98
C LYS A 287 -6.62 27.18 -6.05
N ALA A 288 -7.64 27.33 -5.22
CA ALA A 288 -7.71 28.43 -4.24
C ALA A 288 -6.55 28.39 -3.24
N ASN A 289 -6.25 27.20 -2.71
CA ASN A 289 -5.13 27.00 -1.78
C ASN A 289 -3.78 27.24 -2.44
N HIS A 290 -3.63 26.85 -3.70
CA HIS A 290 -2.40 27.10 -4.45
C HIS A 290 -2.16 28.57 -4.72
N LEU A 291 -3.19 29.30 -5.17
CA LEU A 291 -3.11 30.77 -5.40
C LEU A 291 -2.83 31.57 -4.12
N ARG A 292 -3.20 31.05 -2.95
CA ARG A 292 -2.84 31.69 -1.65
C ARG A 292 -1.37 31.56 -1.30
N ARG A 293 -0.67 30.58 -1.86
CA ARG A 293 0.74 30.28 -1.56
C ARG A 293 1.71 30.94 -2.55
N LEU A 294 1.20 31.41 -3.69
CA LEU A 294 1.97 32.18 -4.69
C LEU A 294 2.10 33.64 -4.31
#